data_fed085f7fef041e66c1d52aa50ed12a6
#
_entry.id   fed085f7fef041e66c1d52aa50ed12a6
#
_cell.length_a   1.000
_cell.length_b   1.000
_cell.length_c   1.000
_cell.angle_alpha   90.00
_cell.angle_beta   90.00
_cell.angle_gamma   90.00
#
_symmetry.space_group_name_H-M   'P 1'
#
loop_
_entity.id
_entity.type
_entity.pdbx_description
1 polymer ?
#
loop_
_entity_poly.entity_id
_entity_poly.type
_entity_poly.pdbx_seq_one_letter_code
_entity_poly.pdbx_strand_id
1 'polypeptide(L)'
;MTTTIALITGANKGIGLETARQLGARGVTVLAGARDEARGLEAERALRDGGADARFVRLDVTDPKSAQEAADWVGHHYGRLDILVNNAGIARAGGPPSQTDLDTMREVYETNVFGVIIVTNAMLPLLRRAPAARIVNVSSEVGSITSMTDPASPLAQMPASLAYPSSKSALNMITALYAKELRDTPVKVNAANPGYTATDLNRHNGFRSAAEGAEASVHLATLDADDPSGILWGHLWTAGGPSDAYGPLPGERVP
;
A
#
# COMPACT_ATOMS: atom_id res chain seq x y z
N MET A 1 12.45 25.27 3.02
CA MET A 1 12.38 23.86 2.53
C MET A 1 10.96 23.61 2.09
N THR A 2 10.75 23.07 0.91
CA THR A 2 9.40 22.70 0.43
C THR A 2 8.94 21.43 1.17
N THR A 3 7.78 21.49 1.81
CA THR A 3 7.23 20.36 2.56
C THR A 3 6.90 19.18 1.63
N THR A 4 7.26 17.97 2.01
CA THR A 4 6.89 16.73 1.29
C THR A 4 5.42 16.40 1.58
N ILE A 5 4.67 16.02 0.57
CA ILE A 5 3.22 15.77 0.65
C ILE A 5 2.93 14.30 0.32
N ALA A 6 2.26 13.60 1.21
CA ALA A 6 1.90 12.19 1.07
C ALA A 6 0.39 11.99 1.09
N LEU A 7 -0.15 11.27 0.11
CA LEU A 7 -1.51 10.74 0.13
C LEU A 7 -1.48 9.25 0.45
N ILE A 8 -2.23 8.85 1.49
CA ILE A 8 -2.35 7.46 1.90
C ILE A 8 -3.81 7.03 1.77
N THR A 9 -4.12 6.03 0.93
CA THR A 9 -5.47 5.51 0.79
C THR A 9 -5.83 4.56 1.95
N GLY A 10 -7.08 4.59 2.42
CA GLY A 10 -7.51 3.78 3.55
C GLY A 10 -6.80 4.14 4.87
N ALA A 11 -6.44 5.41 5.05
CA ALA A 11 -5.67 5.90 6.19
C ALA A 11 -6.49 6.14 7.47
N ASN A 12 -7.75 5.72 7.49
CA ASN A 12 -8.63 5.89 8.65
C ASN A 12 -8.42 4.85 9.77
N LYS A 13 -7.59 3.83 9.54
CA LYS A 13 -7.29 2.78 10.52
C LYS A 13 -6.09 1.91 10.11
N GLY A 14 -5.64 1.04 11.04
CA GLY A 14 -4.67 -0.02 10.77
C GLY A 14 -3.36 0.49 10.20
N ILE A 15 -2.79 -0.26 9.24
CA ILE A 15 -1.49 0.04 8.61
C ILE A 15 -1.50 1.44 7.97
N GLY A 16 -2.60 1.82 7.29
CA GLY A 16 -2.68 3.13 6.64
C GLY A 16 -2.60 4.30 7.62
N LEU A 17 -3.29 4.21 8.75
CA LEU A 17 -3.23 5.22 9.81
C LEU A 17 -1.83 5.29 10.45
N GLU A 18 -1.19 4.14 10.70
CA GLU A 18 0.16 4.11 11.25
C GLU A 18 1.21 4.60 10.26
N THR A 19 1.06 4.29 8.96
CA THR A 19 1.90 4.87 7.89
C THR A 19 1.78 6.39 7.89
N ALA A 20 0.56 6.91 7.98
CA ALA A 20 0.27 8.34 8.09
C ALA A 20 0.94 8.97 9.31
N ARG A 21 0.82 8.33 10.48
CA ARG A 21 1.44 8.78 11.73
C ARG A 21 2.96 8.84 11.63
N GLN A 22 3.59 7.77 11.12
CA GLN A 22 5.05 7.67 11.03
C GLN A 22 5.64 8.65 10.00
N LEU A 23 4.94 8.89 8.88
CA LEU A 23 5.35 9.91 7.90
C LEU A 23 5.16 11.33 8.49
N GLY A 24 4.03 11.58 9.16
CA GLY A 24 3.79 12.87 9.84
C GLY A 24 4.85 13.19 10.90
N ALA A 25 5.28 12.21 11.69
CA ALA A 25 6.36 12.37 12.67
C ALA A 25 7.72 12.73 12.03
N ARG A 26 7.89 12.48 10.72
CA ARG A 26 9.06 12.89 9.93
C ARG A 26 8.89 14.25 9.23
N GLY A 27 7.84 14.99 9.56
CA GLY A 27 7.56 16.32 8.99
C GLY A 27 6.91 16.31 7.61
N VAL A 28 6.36 15.15 7.19
CA VAL A 28 5.59 15.05 5.94
C VAL A 28 4.17 15.56 6.19
N THR A 29 3.65 16.42 5.31
CA THR A 29 2.21 16.74 5.29
C THR A 29 1.43 15.52 4.81
N VAL A 30 0.50 15.04 5.62
CA VAL A 30 -0.23 13.80 5.40
C VAL A 30 -1.65 14.07 4.92
N LEU A 31 -2.01 13.50 3.78
CA LEU A 31 -3.36 13.49 3.25
C LEU A 31 -3.98 12.11 3.54
N ALA A 32 -4.84 12.04 4.54
CA ALA A 32 -5.49 10.81 4.98
C ALA A 32 -6.71 10.52 4.10
N GLY A 33 -6.52 9.67 3.08
CA GLY A 33 -7.57 9.26 2.15
C GLY A 33 -8.51 8.23 2.78
N ALA A 34 -9.81 8.53 2.83
CA ALA A 34 -10.85 7.59 3.27
C ALA A 34 -12.18 7.85 2.58
N ARG A 35 -12.98 6.79 2.35
CA ARG A 35 -14.30 6.92 1.73
C ARG A 35 -15.40 7.43 2.68
N ASP A 36 -15.27 7.08 3.96
CA ASP A 36 -16.19 7.48 5.03
C ASP A 36 -15.67 8.77 5.66
N GLU A 37 -16.47 9.84 5.57
CA GLU A 37 -16.09 11.17 6.02
C GLU A 37 -15.90 11.24 7.55
N ALA A 38 -16.80 10.62 8.31
CA ALA A 38 -16.74 10.68 9.77
C ALA A 38 -15.45 10.02 10.29
N ARG A 39 -15.12 8.83 9.77
CA ARG A 39 -13.89 8.11 10.12
C ARG A 39 -12.64 8.83 9.58
N GLY A 40 -12.74 9.49 8.42
CA GLY A 40 -11.65 10.27 7.86
C GLY A 40 -11.31 11.49 8.72
N LEU A 41 -12.31 12.22 9.17
CA LEU A 41 -12.16 13.35 10.08
C LEU A 41 -11.67 12.93 11.49
N GLU A 42 -12.08 11.76 11.97
CA GLU A 42 -11.54 11.18 13.20
C GLU A 42 -10.05 10.88 13.09
N ALA A 43 -9.64 10.27 11.97
CA ALA A 43 -8.23 9.99 11.68
C ALA A 43 -7.40 11.28 11.55
N GLU A 44 -7.92 12.30 10.87
CA GLU A 44 -7.26 13.61 10.80
C GLU A 44 -7.01 14.18 12.20
N ARG A 45 -8.04 14.18 13.05
CA ARG A 45 -7.91 14.68 14.44
C ARG A 45 -6.84 13.90 15.20
N ALA A 46 -6.90 12.56 15.16
CA ALA A 46 -5.93 11.71 15.85
C ALA A 46 -4.48 11.92 15.36
N LEU A 47 -4.28 12.16 14.07
CA LEU A 47 -2.98 12.47 13.51
C LEU A 47 -2.48 13.85 13.95
N ARG A 48 -3.35 14.86 13.95
CA ARG A 48 -3.01 16.23 14.37
C ARG A 48 -2.75 16.32 15.87
N ASP A 49 -3.52 15.62 16.68
CA ASP A 49 -3.29 15.52 18.13
C ASP A 49 -1.93 14.85 18.42
N GLY A 50 -1.48 13.95 17.54
CA GLY A 50 -0.13 13.38 17.54
C GLY A 50 0.97 14.29 16.97
N GLY A 51 0.65 15.54 16.60
CA GLY A 51 1.61 16.53 16.10
C GLY A 51 1.86 16.52 14.59
N ALA A 52 1.17 15.68 13.81
CA ALA A 52 1.32 15.65 12.36
C ALA A 52 0.54 16.80 11.68
N ASP A 53 1.09 17.38 10.61
CA ASP A 53 0.31 18.18 9.68
C ASP A 53 -0.51 17.24 8.80
N ALA A 54 -1.79 17.05 9.15
CA ALA A 54 -2.66 16.10 8.50
C ALA A 54 -3.96 16.75 8.03
N ARG A 55 -4.49 16.25 6.89
CA ARG A 55 -5.78 16.62 6.32
C ARG A 55 -6.50 15.37 5.83
N PHE A 56 -7.79 15.31 6.10
CA PHE A 56 -8.67 14.32 5.49
C PHE A 56 -8.91 14.65 4.00
N VAL A 57 -8.87 13.63 3.15
CA VAL A 57 -9.28 13.71 1.73
C VAL A 57 -10.29 12.61 1.48
N ARG A 58 -11.50 12.99 1.06
CA ARG A 58 -12.51 12.01 0.67
C ARG A 58 -12.03 11.26 -0.57
N LEU A 59 -11.91 9.92 -0.45
CA LEU A 59 -11.41 9.08 -1.54
C LEU A 59 -11.98 7.67 -1.42
N ASP A 60 -12.87 7.32 -2.35
CA ASP A 60 -13.25 5.94 -2.63
C ASP A 60 -12.39 5.45 -3.79
N VAL A 61 -11.52 4.48 -3.52
CA VAL A 61 -10.57 3.96 -4.52
C VAL A 61 -11.26 3.21 -5.67
N THR A 62 -12.49 2.76 -5.46
CA THR A 62 -13.26 2.03 -6.49
C THR A 62 -14.08 2.97 -7.39
N ASP A 63 -14.10 4.27 -7.09
CA ASP A 63 -14.83 5.28 -7.87
C ASP A 63 -13.85 6.21 -8.60
N PRO A 64 -13.74 6.12 -9.95
CA PRO A 64 -12.88 6.99 -10.75
C PRO A 64 -13.17 8.49 -10.55
N LYS A 65 -14.46 8.84 -10.32
CA LYS A 65 -14.83 10.23 -10.08
C LYS A 65 -14.30 10.73 -8.74
N SER A 66 -14.43 9.93 -7.69
CA SER A 66 -13.87 10.24 -6.37
C SER A 66 -12.34 10.39 -6.43
N ALA A 67 -11.65 9.54 -7.18
CA ALA A 67 -10.21 9.63 -7.37
C ALA A 67 -9.79 10.92 -8.12
N GLN A 68 -10.54 11.31 -9.14
CA GLN A 68 -10.30 12.56 -9.89
C GLN A 68 -10.56 13.79 -9.01
N GLU A 69 -11.68 13.82 -8.27
CA GLU A 69 -11.99 14.92 -7.33
C GLU A 69 -10.90 15.08 -6.25
N ALA A 70 -10.37 13.96 -5.74
CA ALA A 70 -9.25 13.98 -4.81
C ALA A 70 -7.97 14.53 -5.47
N ALA A 71 -7.68 14.14 -6.71
CA ALA A 71 -6.51 14.65 -7.45
C ALA A 71 -6.63 16.16 -7.72
N ASP A 72 -7.81 16.63 -8.11
CA ASP A 72 -8.08 18.06 -8.34
C ASP A 72 -7.91 18.86 -7.04
N TRP A 73 -8.41 18.32 -5.93
CA TRP A 73 -8.25 18.92 -4.62
C TRP A 73 -6.77 19.04 -4.22
N VAL A 74 -5.99 17.95 -4.36
CA VAL A 74 -4.54 17.94 -4.09
C VAL A 74 -3.82 18.92 -5.01
N GLY A 75 -4.16 18.93 -6.30
CA GLY A 75 -3.59 19.83 -7.29
C GLY A 75 -3.83 21.30 -6.97
N HIS A 76 -5.04 21.64 -6.50
CA HIS A 76 -5.39 23.02 -6.12
C HIS A 76 -4.65 23.48 -4.86
N HIS A 77 -4.52 22.63 -3.84
CA HIS A 77 -3.95 23.02 -2.54
C HIS A 77 -2.43 22.95 -2.50
N TYR A 78 -1.82 22.01 -3.23
CA TYR A 78 -0.39 21.72 -3.13
C TYR A 78 0.37 21.78 -4.46
N GLY A 79 -0.32 21.72 -5.60
CA GLY A 79 0.28 21.76 -6.93
C GLY A 79 0.99 20.49 -7.38
N ARG A 80 1.36 19.60 -6.46
CA ARG A 80 2.07 18.34 -6.69
C ARG A 80 1.73 17.30 -5.61
N LEU A 81 2.16 16.07 -5.84
CA LEU A 81 2.16 14.99 -4.84
C LEU A 81 3.54 14.34 -4.84
N ASP A 82 4.17 14.20 -3.67
CA ASP A 82 5.50 13.61 -3.55
C ASP A 82 5.43 12.10 -3.24
N ILE A 83 4.43 11.68 -2.47
CA ILE A 83 4.27 10.28 -2.03
C ILE A 83 2.81 9.85 -2.22
N LEU A 84 2.61 8.71 -2.89
CA LEU A 84 1.33 8.00 -2.94
C LEU A 84 1.49 6.63 -2.28
N VAL A 85 0.71 6.35 -1.22
CA VAL A 85 0.63 5.03 -0.62
C VAL A 85 -0.75 4.42 -0.92
N ASN A 86 -0.80 3.48 -1.85
CA ASN A 86 -1.98 2.68 -2.14
C ASN A 86 -2.10 1.57 -1.07
N ASN A 87 -2.70 1.94 0.07
CA ASN A 87 -2.87 1.03 1.21
C ASN A 87 -4.28 0.44 1.29
N ALA A 88 -5.31 1.10 0.75
CA ALA A 88 -6.66 0.57 0.78
C ALA A 88 -6.73 -0.85 0.18
N GLY A 89 -7.28 -1.77 0.94
CA GLY A 89 -7.40 -3.17 0.52
C GLY A 89 -8.38 -3.94 1.38
N ILE A 90 -8.91 -5.01 0.81
CA ILE A 90 -9.82 -5.92 1.48
C ILE A 90 -9.39 -7.37 1.28
N ALA A 91 -9.75 -8.21 2.26
CA ALA A 91 -9.78 -9.66 2.12
C ALA A 91 -11.19 -10.16 2.39
N ARG A 92 -11.57 -11.23 1.72
CA ARG A 92 -12.83 -11.93 1.97
C ARG A 92 -12.55 -13.38 2.32
N ALA A 93 -13.29 -13.90 3.29
CA ALA A 93 -13.26 -15.32 3.55
C ALA A 93 -13.74 -16.06 2.30
N GLY A 94 -12.98 -17.03 1.86
CA GLY A 94 -13.31 -17.91 0.74
C GLY A 94 -12.90 -19.32 1.10
N GLY A 95 -13.58 -20.30 0.49
CA GLY A 95 -13.15 -21.69 0.53
C GLY A 95 -11.91 -21.92 -0.33
N PRO A 96 -11.58 -23.19 -0.62
CA PRO A 96 -10.53 -23.53 -1.56
C PRO A 96 -10.81 -22.92 -2.94
N PRO A 97 -9.79 -22.76 -3.79
CA PRO A 97 -9.90 -22.09 -5.08
C PRO A 97 -11.08 -22.54 -5.96
N SER A 98 -11.36 -23.84 -5.97
CA SER A 98 -12.47 -24.43 -6.75
C SER A 98 -13.88 -24.07 -6.23
N GLN A 99 -13.99 -23.48 -5.04
CA GLN A 99 -15.26 -23.11 -4.39
C GLN A 99 -15.40 -21.59 -4.20
N THR A 100 -14.41 -20.80 -4.63
CA THR A 100 -14.46 -19.34 -4.53
C THR A 100 -15.46 -18.81 -5.58
N ASP A 101 -16.48 -18.08 -5.13
CA ASP A 101 -17.45 -17.47 -6.02
C ASP A 101 -16.85 -16.23 -6.75
N LEU A 102 -17.41 -15.95 -7.95
CA LEU A 102 -16.90 -14.86 -8.79
C LEU A 102 -17.22 -13.46 -8.23
N ASP A 103 -18.24 -13.31 -7.41
CA ASP A 103 -18.58 -12.00 -6.85
C ASP A 103 -17.59 -11.63 -5.74
N THR A 104 -17.16 -12.60 -4.92
CA THR A 104 -16.03 -12.44 -4.01
C THR A 104 -14.74 -12.04 -4.76
N MET A 105 -14.47 -12.69 -5.92
CA MET A 105 -13.32 -12.32 -6.76
C MET A 105 -13.42 -10.88 -7.24
N ARG A 106 -14.58 -10.50 -7.81
CA ARG A 106 -14.81 -9.15 -8.33
C ARG A 106 -14.63 -8.10 -7.25
N GLU A 107 -15.25 -8.29 -6.07
CA GLU A 107 -15.15 -7.34 -4.96
C GLU A 107 -13.69 -7.10 -4.51
N VAL A 108 -12.91 -8.18 -4.37
CA VAL A 108 -11.51 -8.09 -3.96
C VAL A 108 -10.66 -7.42 -5.04
N TYR A 109 -10.86 -7.77 -6.31
CA TYR A 109 -10.12 -7.17 -7.42
C TYR A 109 -10.49 -5.70 -7.64
N GLU A 110 -11.76 -5.34 -7.45
CA GLU A 110 -12.21 -3.96 -7.57
C GLU A 110 -11.44 -3.02 -6.64
N THR A 111 -11.23 -3.45 -5.38
CA THR A 111 -10.49 -2.64 -4.42
C THR A 111 -8.97 -2.79 -4.58
N ASN A 112 -8.47 -4.05 -4.60
CA ASN A 112 -7.03 -4.31 -4.45
C ASN A 112 -6.23 -4.14 -5.74
N VAL A 113 -6.90 -4.16 -6.90
CA VAL A 113 -6.28 -4.12 -8.22
C VAL A 113 -6.75 -2.88 -8.99
N PHE A 114 -8.02 -2.81 -9.34
CA PHE A 114 -8.55 -1.70 -10.14
C PHE A 114 -8.49 -0.39 -9.36
N GLY A 115 -8.81 -0.39 -8.07
CA GLY A 115 -8.70 0.79 -7.21
C GLY A 115 -7.28 1.38 -7.19
N VAL A 116 -6.25 0.55 -7.15
CA VAL A 116 -4.85 1.01 -7.21
C VAL A 116 -4.55 1.68 -8.56
N ILE A 117 -5.02 1.10 -9.67
CA ILE A 117 -4.84 1.66 -11.02
C ILE A 117 -5.57 3.01 -11.13
N ILE A 118 -6.83 3.06 -10.67
CA ILE A 118 -7.67 4.28 -10.70
C ILE A 118 -6.99 5.43 -9.97
N VAL A 119 -6.57 5.19 -8.71
CA VAL A 119 -5.93 6.24 -7.90
C VAL A 119 -4.57 6.62 -8.45
N THR A 120 -3.75 5.63 -8.84
CA THR A 120 -2.43 5.91 -9.40
C THR A 120 -2.53 6.78 -10.65
N ASN A 121 -3.43 6.44 -11.59
CA ASN A 121 -3.61 7.22 -12.82
C ASN A 121 -4.12 8.63 -12.55
N ALA A 122 -5.04 8.82 -11.62
CA ALA A 122 -5.54 10.13 -11.24
C ALA A 122 -4.44 11.01 -10.62
N MET A 123 -3.57 10.42 -9.79
CA MET A 123 -2.49 11.14 -9.10
C MET A 123 -1.21 11.29 -9.95
N LEU A 124 -1.02 10.50 -11.00
CA LEU A 124 0.22 10.48 -11.80
C LEU A 124 0.63 11.85 -12.35
N PRO A 125 -0.29 12.72 -12.85
CA PRO A 125 0.09 14.08 -13.27
C PRO A 125 0.71 14.93 -12.15
N LEU A 126 0.28 14.72 -10.90
CA LEU A 126 0.81 15.43 -9.72
C LEU A 126 2.14 14.84 -9.24
N LEU A 127 2.26 13.52 -9.28
CA LEU A 127 3.49 12.79 -8.96
C LEU A 127 4.63 13.17 -9.92
N ARG A 128 4.34 13.33 -11.21
CA ARG A 128 5.32 13.77 -12.21
C ARG A 128 5.80 15.22 -12.03
N ARG A 129 5.12 16.04 -11.23
CA ARG A 129 5.55 17.41 -10.87
C ARG A 129 6.50 17.44 -9.67
N ALA A 130 6.58 16.35 -8.91
CA ALA A 130 7.49 16.25 -7.78
C ALA A 130 8.92 16.03 -8.26
N PRO A 131 9.93 16.62 -7.59
CA PRO A 131 11.34 16.41 -7.94
C PRO A 131 11.80 14.95 -7.72
N ALA A 132 11.12 14.23 -6.82
CA ALA A 132 11.41 12.83 -6.52
C ALA A 132 10.16 12.19 -5.90
N ALA A 133 9.30 11.56 -6.72
CA ALA A 133 8.08 10.95 -6.22
C ALA A 133 8.25 9.47 -5.86
N ARG A 134 7.42 9.00 -4.92
CA ARG A 134 7.35 7.59 -4.49
C ARG A 134 5.92 7.08 -4.58
N ILE A 135 5.72 5.95 -5.24
CA ILE A 135 4.47 5.19 -5.24
C ILE A 135 4.73 3.90 -4.49
N VAL A 136 3.99 3.69 -3.41
CA VAL A 136 4.07 2.48 -2.59
C VAL A 136 2.75 1.75 -2.66
N ASN A 137 2.76 0.54 -3.18
CA ASN A 137 1.59 -0.34 -3.22
C ASN A 137 1.67 -1.32 -2.05
N VAL A 138 0.73 -1.24 -1.09
CA VAL A 138 0.70 -2.20 0.03
C VAL A 138 0.22 -3.55 -0.48
N SER A 139 1.18 -4.44 -0.70
CA SER A 139 0.98 -5.78 -1.23
C SER A 139 1.12 -6.84 -0.13
N SER A 140 1.58 -8.01 -0.50
CA SER A 140 1.81 -9.11 0.42
C SER A 140 2.69 -10.19 -0.24
N GLU A 141 3.44 -10.88 0.58
CA GLU A 141 4.22 -12.07 0.21
C GLU A 141 3.34 -13.22 -0.33
N VAL A 142 2.06 -13.30 0.10
CA VAL A 142 1.12 -14.30 -0.43
C VAL A 142 0.83 -14.12 -1.94
N GLY A 143 1.20 -12.99 -2.52
CA GLY A 143 1.18 -12.73 -3.97
C GLY A 143 2.38 -13.30 -4.72
N SER A 144 3.37 -13.88 -4.06
CA SER A 144 4.54 -14.50 -4.66
C SER A 144 4.29 -15.99 -4.93
N ILE A 145 4.41 -16.42 -6.20
CA ILE A 145 4.31 -17.85 -6.56
C ILE A 145 5.40 -18.64 -5.84
N THR A 146 6.63 -18.14 -5.81
CA THR A 146 7.75 -18.81 -5.14
C THR A 146 7.45 -19.02 -3.66
N SER A 147 7.04 -17.97 -2.92
CA SER A 147 6.73 -18.08 -1.50
C SER A 147 5.56 -19.03 -1.20
N MET A 148 4.57 -19.11 -2.11
CA MET A 148 3.40 -19.97 -1.95
C MET A 148 3.65 -21.44 -2.30
N THR A 149 4.71 -21.76 -3.06
CA THR A 149 5.00 -23.11 -3.56
C THR A 149 6.29 -23.71 -3.00
N ASP A 150 7.16 -22.91 -2.38
CA ASP A 150 8.37 -23.41 -1.72
C ASP A 150 7.99 -24.20 -0.45
N PRO A 151 8.30 -25.51 -0.37
CA PRO A 151 8.00 -26.32 0.82
C PRO A 151 8.64 -25.81 2.11
N ALA A 152 9.72 -25.04 2.02
CA ALA A 152 10.38 -24.41 3.15
C ALA A 152 9.68 -23.13 3.64
N SER A 153 8.78 -22.58 2.83
CA SER A 153 8.01 -21.38 3.19
C SER A 153 6.83 -21.73 4.11
N PRO A 154 6.63 -21.01 5.22
CA PRO A 154 5.44 -21.17 6.05
C PRO A 154 4.13 -20.91 5.27
N LEU A 155 4.18 -20.09 4.23
CA LEU A 155 3.01 -19.79 3.39
C LEU A 155 2.53 -20.99 2.58
N ALA A 156 3.41 -21.91 2.19
CA ALA A 156 3.05 -23.12 1.48
C ALA A 156 2.21 -24.08 2.36
N GLN A 157 2.25 -23.90 3.69
CA GLN A 157 1.45 -24.69 4.64
C GLN A 157 0.09 -24.06 4.96
N MET A 158 -0.17 -22.83 4.49
CA MET A 158 -1.45 -22.16 4.71
C MET A 158 -2.56 -22.77 3.84
N PRO A 159 -3.82 -22.77 4.33
CA PRO A 159 -4.96 -23.16 3.50
C PRO A 159 -5.01 -22.35 2.20
N ALA A 160 -5.19 -23.02 1.07
CA ALA A 160 -5.31 -22.36 -0.23
C ALA A 160 -6.55 -21.47 -0.27
N SER A 161 -6.37 -20.24 -0.67
CA SER A 161 -7.43 -19.27 -0.91
C SER A 161 -7.15 -18.55 -2.23
N LEU A 162 -8.19 -18.11 -2.94
CA LEU A 162 -8.00 -17.59 -4.31
C LEU A 162 -7.99 -16.06 -4.37
N ALA A 163 -9.02 -15.40 -3.87
CA ALA A 163 -9.27 -13.99 -4.17
C ALA A 163 -8.16 -13.04 -3.69
N TYR A 164 -7.78 -13.11 -2.42
CA TYR A 164 -6.78 -12.20 -1.87
C TYR A 164 -5.37 -12.47 -2.41
N PRO A 165 -4.82 -13.70 -2.37
CA PRO A 165 -3.48 -13.96 -2.89
C PRO A 165 -3.33 -13.61 -4.37
N SER A 166 -4.30 -13.99 -5.21
CA SER A 166 -4.25 -13.68 -6.64
C SER A 166 -4.33 -12.16 -6.91
N SER A 167 -5.10 -11.41 -6.12
CA SER A 167 -5.12 -9.94 -6.21
C SER A 167 -3.77 -9.33 -5.86
N LYS A 168 -3.02 -9.90 -4.91
CA LYS A 168 -1.68 -9.43 -4.53
C LYS A 168 -0.63 -9.83 -5.56
N SER A 169 -0.77 -10.98 -6.24
CA SER A 169 0.04 -11.32 -7.41
C SER A 169 -0.16 -10.31 -8.55
N ALA A 170 -1.41 -9.96 -8.85
CA ALA A 170 -1.72 -8.94 -9.83
C ALA A 170 -1.11 -7.58 -9.44
N LEU A 171 -1.21 -7.19 -8.17
CA LEU A 171 -0.66 -5.92 -7.68
C LEU A 171 0.88 -5.89 -7.76
N ASN A 172 1.57 -7.00 -7.48
CA ASN A 172 3.01 -7.11 -7.64
C ASN A 172 3.42 -6.88 -9.11
N MET A 173 2.72 -7.49 -10.05
CA MET A 173 2.98 -7.28 -11.49
C MET A 173 2.65 -5.85 -11.92
N ILE A 174 1.55 -5.27 -11.46
CA ILE A 174 1.19 -3.86 -11.73
C ILE A 174 2.29 -2.92 -11.23
N THR A 175 2.83 -3.16 -10.03
CA THR A 175 3.95 -2.39 -9.48
C THR A 175 5.16 -2.42 -10.41
N ALA A 176 5.56 -3.59 -10.88
CA ALA A 176 6.67 -3.76 -11.81
C ALA A 176 6.43 -3.05 -13.15
N LEU A 177 5.18 -3.08 -13.66
CA LEU A 177 4.84 -2.43 -14.93
C LEU A 177 4.84 -0.90 -14.82
N TYR A 178 4.32 -0.31 -13.74
CA TYR A 178 4.45 1.14 -13.50
C TYR A 178 5.92 1.55 -13.27
N ALA A 179 6.70 0.76 -12.55
CA ALA A 179 8.13 1.02 -12.40
C ALA A 179 8.87 1.00 -13.75
N LYS A 180 8.49 0.06 -14.65
CA LYS A 180 9.04 -0.02 -16.00
C LYS A 180 8.63 1.19 -16.87
N GLU A 181 7.37 1.63 -16.80
CA GLU A 181 6.89 2.82 -17.51
C GLU A 181 7.62 4.09 -17.06
N LEU A 182 7.84 4.21 -15.75
CA LEU A 182 8.36 5.43 -15.12
C LEU A 182 9.88 5.42 -14.91
N ARG A 183 10.62 4.43 -15.44
CA ARG A 183 12.07 4.24 -15.21
C ARG A 183 12.94 5.44 -15.59
N ASP A 184 12.54 6.19 -16.61
CA ASP A 184 13.27 7.37 -17.09
C ASP A 184 12.78 8.68 -16.45
N THR A 185 12.08 8.57 -15.32
CA THR A 185 11.55 9.67 -14.52
C THR A 185 12.06 9.58 -13.07
N PRO A 186 11.95 10.66 -12.27
CA PRO A 186 12.32 10.59 -10.84
C PRO A 186 11.30 9.85 -9.97
N VAL A 187 10.27 9.22 -10.55
CA VAL A 187 9.24 8.47 -9.84
C VAL A 187 9.67 7.03 -9.60
N LYS A 188 9.69 6.59 -8.35
CA LYS A 188 9.92 5.18 -8.00
C LYS A 188 8.62 4.52 -7.58
N VAL A 189 8.44 3.25 -7.98
CA VAL A 189 7.23 2.48 -7.70
C VAL A 189 7.63 1.14 -7.10
N ASN A 190 7.20 0.88 -5.86
CA ASN A 190 7.54 -0.35 -5.15
C ASN A 190 6.32 -0.93 -4.42
N ALA A 191 6.37 -2.23 -4.16
CA ALA A 191 5.38 -2.95 -3.37
C ALA A 191 5.89 -3.18 -1.94
N ALA A 192 5.07 -2.86 -0.94
CA ALA A 192 5.37 -3.09 0.46
C ALA A 192 4.75 -4.41 0.93
N ASN A 193 5.53 -5.25 1.62
CA ASN A 193 5.04 -6.41 2.36
C ASN A 193 5.03 -6.12 3.86
N PRO A 194 3.86 -5.85 4.49
CA PRO A 194 3.75 -5.56 5.91
C PRO A 194 4.08 -6.76 6.82
N GLY A 195 4.11 -7.96 6.28
CA GLY A 195 4.05 -9.20 7.04
C GLY A 195 2.65 -9.47 7.61
N TYR A 196 2.52 -10.50 8.45
CA TYR A 196 1.23 -10.89 9.02
C TYR A 196 0.85 -9.97 10.19
N THR A 197 0.20 -8.87 9.85
CA THR A 197 -0.11 -7.74 10.74
C THR A 197 -1.54 -7.84 11.28
N ALA A 198 -1.72 -7.68 12.61
CA ALA A 198 -3.01 -7.69 13.29
C ALA A 198 -3.83 -6.43 12.94
N THR A 199 -4.82 -6.60 12.07
CA THR A 199 -5.74 -5.55 11.62
C THR A 199 -7.15 -6.13 11.42
N ASP A 200 -8.13 -5.27 11.17
CA ASP A 200 -9.49 -5.69 10.84
C ASP A 200 -9.54 -6.64 9.61
N LEU A 201 -8.58 -6.54 8.70
CA LEU A 201 -8.50 -7.35 7.49
C LEU A 201 -8.43 -8.85 7.79
N ASN A 202 -7.76 -9.22 8.89
CA ASN A 202 -7.59 -10.60 9.34
C ASN A 202 -8.16 -10.85 10.74
N ARG A 203 -9.11 -9.99 11.21
CA ARG A 203 -9.73 -10.08 12.54
C ARG A 203 -8.69 -10.05 13.67
N HIS A 204 -7.64 -9.26 13.50
CA HIS A 204 -6.53 -9.09 14.44
C HIS A 204 -5.73 -10.37 14.75
N ASN A 205 -5.70 -11.35 13.82
CA ASN A 205 -4.96 -12.61 13.97
C ASN A 205 -3.47 -12.52 13.55
N GLY A 206 -2.91 -11.30 13.39
CA GLY A 206 -1.50 -11.12 13.07
C GLY A 206 -0.61 -11.16 14.32
N PHE A 207 0.69 -11.47 14.13
CA PHE A 207 1.70 -11.39 15.20
C PHE A 207 2.46 -10.05 15.21
N ARG A 208 2.25 -9.20 14.20
CA ARG A 208 2.79 -7.84 14.13
C ARG A 208 1.71 -6.83 14.47
N SER A 209 2.08 -5.75 15.13
CA SER A 209 1.20 -4.58 15.33
C SER A 209 1.02 -3.80 14.03
N ALA A 210 0.00 -2.94 13.95
CA ALA A 210 -0.19 -2.05 12.81
C ALA A 210 1.00 -1.09 12.61
N ALA A 211 1.65 -0.68 13.70
CA ALA A 211 2.85 0.17 13.67
C ALA A 211 4.03 -0.53 13.00
N GLU A 212 4.31 -1.76 13.38
CA GLU A 212 5.35 -2.59 12.72
C GLU A 212 4.99 -2.89 11.26
N GLY A 213 3.72 -3.15 10.96
CA GLY A 213 3.26 -3.37 9.58
C GLY A 213 3.41 -2.14 8.67
N ALA A 214 3.40 -0.93 9.24
CA ALA A 214 3.59 0.31 8.49
C ALA A 214 5.05 0.56 8.08
N GLU A 215 6.03 -0.03 8.77
CA GLU A 215 7.46 0.23 8.56
C GLU A 215 7.90 0.01 7.11
N ALA A 216 7.41 -1.07 6.45
CA ALA A 216 7.72 -1.34 5.05
C ALA A 216 7.24 -0.21 4.12
N SER A 217 6.01 0.27 4.33
CA SER A 217 5.46 1.37 3.55
C SER A 217 6.21 2.67 3.78
N VAL A 218 6.57 2.96 5.02
CA VAL A 218 7.32 4.18 5.39
C VAL A 218 8.73 4.14 4.80
N HIS A 219 9.42 3.00 4.88
CA HIS A 219 10.74 2.82 4.26
C HIS A 219 10.69 3.11 2.77
N LEU A 220 9.79 2.44 2.03
CA LEU A 220 9.66 2.62 0.59
C LEU A 220 9.19 4.04 0.18
N ALA A 221 8.42 4.71 1.03
CA ALA A 221 7.99 6.08 0.82
C ALA A 221 9.11 7.11 1.01
N THR A 222 10.20 6.75 1.68
CA THR A 222 11.33 7.63 2.00
C THR A 222 12.65 7.21 1.36
N LEU A 223 12.60 6.39 0.32
CA LEU A 223 13.77 5.96 -0.45
C LEU A 223 14.49 7.12 -1.11
N ASP A 224 15.81 7.02 -1.23
CA ASP A 224 16.64 7.98 -1.96
C ASP A 224 16.55 7.81 -3.49
N ALA A 225 17.18 8.72 -4.23
CA ALA A 225 17.13 8.74 -5.69
C ALA A 225 17.76 7.48 -6.32
N ASP A 226 18.81 6.94 -5.70
CA ASP A 226 19.56 5.79 -6.22
C ASP A 226 19.00 4.43 -5.76
N ASP A 227 17.99 4.44 -4.90
CA ASP A 227 17.35 3.22 -4.41
C ASP A 227 16.51 2.51 -5.49
N PRO A 228 16.20 1.22 -5.32
CA PRO A 228 15.51 0.42 -6.34
C PRO A 228 14.08 0.86 -6.62
N SER A 229 13.59 0.48 -7.81
CA SER A 229 12.19 0.60 -8.24
C SER A 229 11.73 -0.72 -8.86
N GLY A 230 10.48 -1.09 -8.64
CA GLY A 230 9.88 -2.32 -9.19
C GLY A 230 10.09 -3.55 -8.32
N ILE A 231 10.38 -3.38 -7.04
CA ILE A 231 10.58 -4.51 -6.10
C ILE A 231 9.39 -4.70 -5.17
N LEU A 232 9.26 -5.92 -4.65
CA LEU A 232 8.47 -6.24 -3.47
C LEU A 232 9.43 -6.36 -2.28
N TRP A 233 9.27 -5.46 -1.30
CA TRP A 233 10.16 -5.35 -0.15
C TRP A 233 9.37 -5.31 1.16
N GLY A 234 9.90 -5.92 2.18
CA GLY A 234 9.32 -5.84 3.52
C GLY A 234 9.68 -7.00 4.42
N HIS A 235 8.78 -7.30 5.34
CA HIS A 235 8.97 -8.34 6.35
C HIS A 235 8.88 -9.74 5.73
N LEU A 236 9.90 -10.56 5.99
CA LEU A 236 9.98 -11.94 5.49
C LEU A 236 9.47 -12.92 6.54
N TRP A 237 8.55 -13.80 6.14
CA TRP A 237 8.16 -14.92 6.98
C TRP A 237 9.01 -16.16 6.64
N THR A 238 9.90 -16.53 7.56
CA THR A 238 10.84 -17.64 7.38
C THR A 238 10.39 -18.90 8.12
N ALA A 239 10.98 -20.08 7.79
CA ALA A 239 10.70 -21.34 8.45
C ALA A 239 11.00 -21.35 9.96
N GLY A 240 11.83 -20.41 10.44
CA GLY A 240 12.12 -20.20 11.87
C GLY A 240 11.07 -19.37 12.62
N GLY A 241 10.00 -18.98 11.95
CA GLY A 241 8.97 -18.08 12.49
C GLY A 241 9.09 -16.66 11.95
N PRO A 242 8.39 -15.69 12.59
CA PRO A 242 8.52 -14.28 12.25
C PRO A 242 9.99 -13.88 12.35
N SER A 243 10.59 -13.38 11.27
CA SER A 243 11.94 -12.87 11.31
C SER A 243 11.90 -11.35 11.39
N ASP A 244 12.85 -10.75 12.10
CA ASP A 244 13.06 -9.29 12.05
C ASP A 244 13.76 -8.86 10.75
N ALA A 245 13.93 -9.79 9.79
CA ALA A 245 14.57 -9.52 8.52
C ALA A 245 13.63 -8.78 7.59
N TYR A 246 14.09 -7.64 7.12
CA TYR A 246 13.50 -6.87 6.03
C TYR A 246 14.40 -7.01 4.80
N GLY A 247 13.79 -7.17 3.65
CA GLY A 247 14.54 -7.26 2.39
C GLY A 247 13.65 -7.49 1.18
N PRO A 248 14.27 -7.58 -0.01
CA PRO A 248 13.56 -8.05 -1.19
C PRO A 248 13.14 -9.50 -0.98
N LEU A 249 11.96 -9.87 -1.47
CA LEU A 249 11.47 -11.24 -1.37
C LEU A 249 12.36 -12.22 -2.17
N PRO A 250 12.46 -13.50 -1.71
CA PRO A 250 13.23 -14.52 -2.42
C PRO A 250 12.81 -14.62 -3.89
N GLY A 251 13.78 -14.59 -4.80
CA GLY A 251 13.56 -14.60 -6.25
C GLY A 251 13.41 -13.23 -6.90
N GLU A 252 13.23 -12.16 -6.14
CA GLU A 252 13.30 -10.79 -6.65
C GLU A 252 14.74 -10.29 -6.53
N ARG A 253 15.47 -10.31 -7.65
CA ARG A 253 16.80 -9.69 -7.71
C ARG A 253 16.62 -8.18 -7.80
N VAL A 254 17.24 -7.46 -6.89
CA VAL A 254 17.55 -6.04 -7.09
C VAL A 254 18.64 -6.01 -8.18
N PRO A 255 18.43 -5.33 -9.30
CA PRO A 255 19.46 -5.19 -10.33
C PRO A 255 20.65 -4.40 -9.82
#